data_2e2f6820e2eb67d36cd0ebb36c314b2b
#
_entry.id   2e2f6820e2eb67d36cd0ebb36c314b2b
#
_cell.length_a   1.000
_cell.length_b   1.000
_cell.length_c   1.000
_cell.angle_alpha   90.00
_cell.angle_beta   90.00
_cell.angle_gamma   90.00
#
_symmetry.space_group_name_H-M   'P 1'
#
loop_
_entity.id
_entity.type
_entity.pdbx_description
1 polymer ?
#
loop_
_entity_poly.entity_id
_entity_poly.type
_entity_poly.pdbx_seq_one_letter_code
_entity_poly.pdbx_strand_id
1 'polypeptide(L)'
;MIRLIGIAFIVHLENGHLKSYDPFYPGGMVHPTQPAPGNLKGNMRFHDCLWNGVEEGMQYAKEIVEYRNGTKIDAVVLIYDEGLDNIIDSVRPLEVDGEVTTLSATDIIRENDNYNGYKGNGGVTGTMNRADAVMVLVKALSNAAKDPDKKQTMVKAAMDEYNKGNIVMTPKGSFARLLATKGFESIV
;
A
#
# COMPACT_ATOMS: atom_id res chain seq x y z
N MET A 1 -15.22 -9.89 -5.65
CA MET A 1 -14.03 -10.54 -5.03
C MET A 1 -12.90 -9.52 -5.07
N ILE A 2 -12.60 -8.88 -3.94
CA ILE A 2 -11.53 -7.87 -3.84
C ILE A 2 -10.20 -8.64 -3.95
N ARG A 3 -9.48 -8.45 -5.05
CA ARG A 3 -8.11 -8.94 -5.17
C ARG A 3 -7.19 -7.95 -4.46
N LEU A 4 -6.85 -8.24 -3.22
CA LEU A 4 -5.74 -7.57 -2.57
C LEU A 4 -4.45 -7.96 -3.30
N ILE A 5 -3.83 -6.99 -3.95
CA ILE A 5 -2.42 -7.11 -4.33
C ILE A 5 -1.66 -7.08 -3.01
N GLY A 6 -1.24 -8.26 -2.55
CA GLY A 6 -0.71 -8.42 -1.21
C GLY A 6 0.70 -7.87 -1.05
N ILE A 7 0.86 -6.55 -1.12
CA ILE A 7 2.09 -5.87 -0.78
C ILE A 7 1.78 -4.89 0.32
N ALA A 8 2.64 -4.86 1.32
CA ALA A 8 2.52 -3.97 2.44
C ALA A 8 3.87 -3.29 2.72
N PHE A 9 3.79 -2.15 3.39
CA PHE A 9 4.94 -1.38 3.81
C PHE A 9 4.82 -1.06 5.29
N ILE A 10 5.91 -1.15 6.02
CA ILE A 10 6.05 -0.49 7.31
C ILE A 10 6.72 0.85 7.02
N VAL A 11 6.03 1.94 7.37
CA VAL A 11 6.51 3.30 7.14
C VAL A 11 6.82 3.93 8.49
N HIS A 12 8.05 4.40 8.67
CA HIS A 12 8.48 5.12 9.86
C HIS A 12 8.45 6.63 9.61
N LEU A 13 7.64 7.31 10.39
CA LEU A 13 7.53 8.76 10.38
C LEU A 13 7.99 9.33 11.73
N GLU A 14 8.81 10.37 11.70
CA GLU A 14 9.21 11.10 12.88
C GLU A 14 8.97 12.59 12.66
N ASN A 15 8.17 13.22 13.53
CA ASN A 15 7.76 14.62 13.39
C ASN A 15 7.19 14.94 11.99
N GLY A 16 6.41 13.99 11.42
CA GLY A 16 5.84 14.11 10.08
C GLY A 16 6.85 13.95 8.92
N HIS A 17 8.09 13.57 9.18
CA HIS A 17 9.10 13.29 8.15
C HIS A 17 9.26 11.78 7.96
N LEU A 18 9.30 11.35 6.69
CA LEU A 18 9.61 9.97 6.34
C LEU A 18 11.08 9.68 6.72
N LYS A 19 11.27 8.68 7.58
CA LYS A 19 12.60 8.19 8.00
C LYS A 19 13.00 6.95 7.21
N SER A 20 12.11 5.97 7.16
CA SER A 20 12.31 4.75 6.38
C SER A 20 10.98 4.16 5.95
N TYR A 21 11.04 3.28 4.99
CA TYR A 21 9.95 2.40 4.61
C TYR A 21 10.51 1.02 4.28
N ASP A 22 9.85 -0.01 4.79
CA ASP A 22 10.25 -1.40 4.63
C ASP A 22 9.15 -2.16 3.90
N PRO A 23 9.34 -2.48 2.59
CA PRO A 23 8.38 -3.26 1.84
C PRO A 23 8.43 -4.72 2.28
N PHE A 24 7.26 -5.37 2.38
CA PHE A 24 7.19 -6.80 2.65
C PHE A 24 6.01 -7.45 1.93
N TYR A 25 6.18 -8.74 1.65
CA TYR A 25 5.10 -9.58 1.13
C TYR A 25 4.44 -10.32 2.29
N PRO A 26 3.15 -10.05 2.59
CA PRO A 26 2.48 -10.64 3.74
C PRO A 26 2.02 -12.08 3.52
N GLY A 27 2.37 -12.70 2.38
CA GLY A 27 2.05 -14.08 2.08
C GLY A 27 2.58 -15.03 3.13
N GLY A 28 1.72 -15.91 3.63
CA GLY A 28 2.07 -16.85 4.71
C GLY A 28 2.02 -16.27 6.12
N MET A 29 1.79 -14.94 6.29
CA MET A 29 1.57 -14.36 7.61
C MET A 29 0.17 -14.73 8.12
N VAL A 30 0.09 -15.17 9.36
CA VAL A 30 -1.15 -15.60 10.01
C VAL A 30 -1.31 -14.90 11.37
N HIS A 31 -2.55 -14.66 11.74
CA HIS A 31 -2.88 -14.12 13.05
C HIS A 31 -2.54 -15.15 14.15
N PRO A 32 -1.97 -14.73 15.29
CA PRO A 32 -1.55 -15.68 16.33
C PRO A 32 -2.71 -16.48 16.94
N THR A 33 -3.89 -15.86 17.05
CA THR A 33 -5.03 -16.46 17.77
C THR A 33 -6.36 -16.42 17.04
N GLN A 34 -6.55 -15.47 16.09
CA GLN A 34 -7.82 -15.30 15.38
C GLN A 34 -8.07 -16.45 14.41
N PRO A 35 -9.19 -17.18 14.50
CA PRO A 35 -9.56 -18.21 13.53
C PRO A 35 -9.75 -17.64 12.12
N ALA A 36 -9.50 -18.46 11.13
CA ALA A 36 -9.79 -18.13 9.73
C ALA A 36 -11.32 -17.96 9.53
N PRO A 37 -11.75 -17.04 8.65
CA PRO A 37 -13.15 -16.75 8.44
C PRO A 37 -13.89 -17.84 7.67
N GLY A 38 -15.19 -17.93 7.84
CA GLY A 38 -16.07 -18.86 7.12
C GLY A 38 -15.70 -20.32 7.38
N ASN A 39 -15.55 -21.10 6.31
CA ASN A 39 -15.20 -22.53 6.37
C ASN A 39 -13.69 -22.80 6.20
N LEU A 40 -12.87 -21.78 6.26
CA LEU A 40 -11.41 -21.93 6.16
C LEU A 40 -10.86 -22.56 7.45
N LYS A 41 -9.77 -23.33 7.31
CA LYS A 41 -9.15 -24.01 8.46
C LYS A 41 -7.94 -23.22 8.96
N GLY A 42 -7.69 -23.33 10.27
CA GLY A 42 -6.54 -22.70 10.93
C GLY A 42 -6.78 -21.25 11.32
N ASN A 43 -5.71 -20.50 11.47
CA ASN A 43 -5.80 -19.11 11.84
C ASN A 43 -5.95 -18.20 10.61
N MET A 44 -6.49 -17.01 10.84
CA MET A 44 -6.71 -15.98 9.81
C MET A 44 -5.37 -15.61 9.15
N ARG A 45 -5.36 -15.65 7.83
CA ARG A 45 -4.21 -15.21 7.02
C ARG A 45 -4.35 -13.74 6.70
N PHE A 46 -3.24 -13.06 6.47
CA PHE A 46 -3.26 -11.65 6.10
C PHE A 46 -4.19 -11.34 4.91
N HIS A 47 -4.22 -12.23 3.91
CA HIS A 47 -5.11 -12.07 2.74
C HIS A 47 -6.60 -12.21 3.04
N ASP A 48 -6.96 -12.80 4.18
CA ASP A 48 -8.33 -13.04 4.58
C ASP A 48 -8.85 -11.94 5.53
N CYS A 49 -7.98 -11.00 5.95
CA CYS A 49 -8.33 -10.00 6.95
C CYS A 49 -9.57 -9.17 6.60
N LEU A 50 -9.74 -8.81 5.33
CA LEU A 50 -10.87 -7.98 4.90
C LEU A 50 -12.19 -8.75 4.70
N TRP A 51 -12.24 -10.03 5.04
CA TRP A 51 -13.43 -10.87 4.86
C TRP A 51 -14.66 -10.33 5.59
N ASN A 52 -14.48 -9.88 6.82
CA ASN A 52 -15.57 -9.38 7.68
C ASN A 52 -15.76 -7.85 7.60
N GLY A 53 -15.05 -7.20 6.72
CA GLY A 53 -15.11 -5.74 6.54
C GLY A 53 -13.75 -5.06 6.71
N VAL A 54 -13.72 -3.81 6.30
CA VAL A 54 -12.45 -3.06 6.18
C VAL A 54 -11.88 -2.69 7.54
N GLU A 55 -12.69 -2.16 8.45
CA GLU A 55 -12.22 -1.64 9.73
C GLU A 55 -11.65 -2.75 10.62
N GLU A 56 -12.39 -3.85 10.77
CA GLU A 56 -11.95 -5.03 11.50
C GLU A 56 -10.75 -5.69 10.82
N GLY A 57 -10.78 -5.77 9.49
CA GLY A 57 -9.69 -6.36 8.71
C GLY A 57 -8.38 -5.61 8.81
N MET A 58 -8.41 -4.28 8.87
CA MET A 58 -7.21 -3.46 9.11
C MET A 58 -6.65 -3.69 10.52
N GLN A 59 -7.50 -3.92 11.50
CA GLN A 59 -7.06 -4.27 12.85
C GLN A 59 -6.35 -5.63 12.88
N TYR A 60 -6.93 -6.65 12.25
CA TYR A 60 -6.27 -7.96 12.14
C TYR A 60 -4.96 -7.91 11.37
N ALA A 61 -4.91 -7.16 10.28
CA ALA A 61 -3.68 -6.95 9.53
C ALA A 61 -2.58 -6.31 10.39
N LYS A 62 -2.94 -5.30 11.19
CA LYS A 62 -2.05 -4.68 12.17
C LYS A 62 -1.52 -5.70 13.16
N GLU A 63 -2.40 -6.48 13.80
CA GLU A 63 -2.04 -7.47 14.82
C GLU A 63 -1.11 -8.56 14.26
N ILE A 64 -1.34 -9.01 13.03
CA ILE A 64 -0.47 -9.96 12.34
C ILE A 64 0.94 -9.39 12.17
N VAL A 65 1.03 -8.12 11.70
CA VAL A 65 2.33 -7.47 11.47
C VAL A 65 3.06 -7.22 12.79
N GLU A 66 2.37 -6.71 13.80
CA GLU A 66 2.92 -6.48 15.14
C GLU A 66 3.47 -7.77 15.75
N TYR A 67 2.68 -8.85 15.67
CA TYR A 67 3.11 -10.18 16.17
C TYR A 67 4.34 -10.71 15.43
N ARG A 68 4.35 -10.55 14.10
CA ARG A 68 5.44 -11.10 13.28
C ARG A 68 6.75 -10.34 13.43
N ASN A 69 6.67 -9.02 13.50
CA ASN A 69 7.85 -8.14 13.47
C ASN A 69 8.28 -7.63 14.84
N GLY A 70 7.44 -7.81 15.87
CA GLY A 70 7.69 -7.27 17.19
C GLY A 70 7.67 -5.74 17.28
N THR A 71 7.12 -5.07 16.25
CA THR A 71 7.07 -3.61 16.14
C THR A 71 5.65 -3.13 16.32
N LYS A 72 5.43 -2.15 17.19
CA LYS A 72 4.12 -1.54 17.36
C LYS A 72 3.77 -0.66 16.15
N ILE A 73 2.54 -0.80 15.67
CA ILE A 73 1.98 -0.04 14.55
C ILE A 73 0.96 0.98 15.08
N ASP A 74 1.19 2.25 14.82
CA ASP A 74 0.31 3.32 15.30
C ASP A 74 -0.91 3.53 14.39
N ALA A 75 -0.76 3.30 13.09
CA ALA A 75 -1.84 3.45 12.12
C ALA A 75 -1.67 2.47 10.95
N VAL A 76 -2.80 2.11 10.34
CA VAL A 76 -2.84 1.33 9.09
C VAL A 76 -3.51 2.16 8.02
N VAL A 77 -2.93 2.16 6.82
CA VAL A 77 -3.51 2.77 5.61
C VAL A 77 -3.76 1.68 4.60
N LEU A 78 -4.97 1.61 4.11
CA LEU A 78 -5.37 0.77 2.98
C LEU A 78 -5.60 1.68 1.77
N ILE A 79 -4.93 1.39 0.66
CA ILE A 79 -5.11 2.09 -0.60
C ILE A 79 -5.66 1.09 -1.61
N TYR A 80 -6.84 1.38 -2.17
CA TYR A 80 -7.39 0.60 -3.26
C TYR A 80 -6.68 0.95 -4.57
N ASP A 81 -6.70 0.03 -5.53
CA ASP A 81 -6.08 0.18 -6.85
C ASP A 81 -6.55 1.45 -7.57
N GLU A 82 -7.85 1.74 -7.58
CA GLU A 82 -8.40 2.97 -8.15
C GLU A 82 -7.81 4.24 -7.51
N GLY A 83 -7.67 4.26 -6.19
CA GLY A 83 -7.07 5.40 -5.48
C GLY A 83 -5.60 5.59 -5.84
N LEU A 84 -4.85 4.50 -5.99
CA LEU A 84 -3.46 4.55 -6.41
C LEU A 84 -3.32 5.02 -7.86
N ASP A 85 -4.17 4.53 -8.77
CA ASP A 85 -4.19 4.95 -10.17
C ASP A 85 -4.49 6.45 -10.31
N ASN A 86 -5.46 6.98 -9.57
CA ASN A 86 -5.81 8.40 -9.58
C ASN A 86 -4.65 9.29 -9.05
N ILE A 87 -3.91 8.81 -8.05
CA ILE A 87 -2.70 9.52 -7.57
C ILE A 87 -1.63 9.55 -8.66
N ILE A 88 -1.40 8.44 -9.34
CA ILE A 88 -0.43 8.36 -10.45
C ILE A 88 -0.84 9.27 -11.59
N ASP A 89 -2.10 9.26 -11.99
CA ASP A 89 -2.61 10.07 -13.08
C ASP A 89 -2.49 11.57 -12.79
N SER A 90 -2.54 11.97 -11.52
CA SER A 90 -2.38 13.36 -11.10
C SER A 90 -0.99 13.93 -11.37
N VAL A 91 0.03 13.08 -11.51
CA VAL A 91 1.44 13.49 -11.69
C VAL A 91 2.04 13.10 -13.03
N ARG A 92 1.19 12.70 -13.98
CA ARG A 92 1.65 12.39 -15.34
C ARG A 92 2.25 13.63 -16.04
N PRO A 93 3.22 13.45 -16.93
CA PRO A 93 3.83 12.19 -17.29
C PRO A 93 4.67 11.61 -16.14
N LEU A 94 4.54 10.29 -15.91
CA LEU A 94 5.32 9.54 -14.94
C LEU A 94 6.44 8.79 -15.67
N GLU A 95 7.66 8.93 -15.15
CA GLU A 95 8.82 8.19 -15.63
C GLU A 95 9.10 6.98 -14.73
N VAL A 96 9.16 5.81 -15.36
CA VAL A 96 9.55 4.55 -14.74
C VAL A 96 10.83 4.07 -15.38
N ASP A 97 11.89 3.94 -14.59
CA ASP A 97 13.26 3.57 -15.07
C ASP A 97 13.76 4.40 -16.27
N GLY A 98 13.38 5.69 -16.31
CA GLY A 98 13.80 6.64 -17.35
C GLY A 98 12.90 6.68 -18.59
N GLU A 99 11.83 5.89 -18.63
CA GLU A 99 10.86 5.89 -19.72
C GLU A 99 9.50 6.41 -19.25
N VAL A 100 8.87 7.28 -20.06
CA VAL A 100 7.53 7.78 -19.79
C VAL A 100 6.50 6.66 -19.98
N THR A 101 5.68 6.42 -18.98
CA THR A 101 4.62 5.41 -19.03
C THR A 101 3.22 5.99 -18.90
N THR A 102 2.25 5.34 -19.57
CA THR A 102 0.82 5.57 -19.42
C THR A 102 0.11 4.42 -18.70
N LEU A 103 0.87 3.41 -18.26
CA LEU A 103 0.32 2.24 -17.57
C LEU A 103 -0.30 2.61 -16.22
N SER A 104 -1.31 1.84 -15.81
CA SER A 104 -1.87 1.89 -14.46
C SER A 104 -0.85 1.41 -13.42
N ALA A 105 -1.08 1.74 -12.14
CA ALA A 105 -0.27 1.21 -11.04
C ALA A 105 -0.17 -0.31 -11.08
N THR A 106 -1.31 -0.95 -11.27
CA THR A 106 -1.41 -2.41 -11.32
C THR A 106 -0.61 -2.99 -12.49
N ASP A 107 -0.64 -2.35 -13.66
CA ASP A 107 0.09 -2.84 -14.83
C ASP A 107 1.59 -2.61 -14.69
N ILE A 108 2.03 -1.47 -14.14
CA ILE A 108 3.45 -1.23 -13.81
C ILE A 108 3.96 -2.33 -12.86
N ILE A 109 3.19 -2.65 -11.82
CA ILE A 109 3.57 -3.70 -10.87
C ILE A 109 3.60 -5.06 -11.56
N ARG A 110 2.61 -5.38 -12.39
CA ARG A 110 2.51 -6.68 -13.11
C ARG A 110 3.63 -6.87 -14.11
N GLU A 111 3.98 -5.85 -14.87
CA GLU A 111 5.08 -5.94 -15.83
C GLU A 111 6.39 -6.26 -15.10
N ASN A 112 6.64 -5.63 -13.97
CA ASN A 112 7.82 -5.89 -13.18
C ASN A 112 7.77 -7.27 -12.47
N ASP A 113 6.60 -7.73 -12.03
CA ASP A 113 6.41 -9.05 -11.43
C ASP A 113 6.58 -10.17 -12.49
N ASN A 114 6.05 -9.98 -13.69
CA ASN A 114 6.19 -10.93 -14.80
C ASN A 114 7.61 -11.02 -15.33
N TYR A 115 8.31 -9.91 -15.41
CA TYR A 115 9.68 -9.85 -15.90
C TYR A 115 10.64 -10.66 -15.03
N ASN A 116 10.33 -10.78 -13.78
CA ASN A 116 11.21 -11.34 -12.77
C ASN A 116 10.93 -12.80 -12.39
N GLY A 117 10.24 -13.55 -13.23
CA GLY A 117 10.18 -15.01 -13.12
C GLY A 117 8.86 -15.59 -12.64
N TYR A 118 7.79 -14.82 -12.59
CA TYR A 118 6.44 -15.37 -12.44
C TYR A 118 5.98 -16.00 -13.75
N LYS A 119 6.51 -17.14 -14.08
CA LYS A 119 5.96 -17.99 -15.15
C LYS A 119 4.73 -18.69 -14.58
N GLY A 120 3.57 -18.36 -15.12
CA GLY A 120 2.22 -18.69 -14.69
C GLY A 120 1.82 -20.16 -14.52
N ASN A 121 2.64 -21.00 -13.96
CA ASN A 121 2.35 -22.39 -13.60
C ASN A 121 2.68 -22.72 -12.15
N GLY A 122 2.32 -21.86 -11.20
CA GLY A 122 2.25 -22.24 -9.79
C GLY A 122 3.57 -22.48 -9.07
N GLY A 123 4.70 -22.20 -9.70
CA GLY A 123 6.02 -22.35 -9.11
C GLY A 123 6.74 -21.01 -9.02
N VAL A 124 6.99 -20.54 -7.81
CA VAL A 124 7.96 -19.47 -7.58
C VAL A 124 9.35 -20.07 -7.85
N THR A 125 9.80 -19.93 -9.08
CA THR A 125 11.18 -20.24 -9.44
C THR A 125 11.97 -18.95 -9.51
N GLY A 126 12.39 -18.43 -8.36
CA GLY A 126 13.25 -17.27 -8.30
C GLY A 126 13.08 -16.53 -6.98
N THR A 127 14.13 -15.96 -6.50
CA THR A 127 14.27 -15.20 -5.25
C THR A 127 13.64 -13.79 -5.34
N MET A 128 12.70 -13.54 -6.25
CA MET A 128 12.13 -12.22 -6.38
C MET A 128 10.96 -12.02 -5.43
N ASN A 129 11.21 -11.09 -4.57
CA ASN A 129 10.24 -10.54 -3.68
C ASN A 129 9.28 -9.65 -4.48
N ARG A 130 7.98 -9.92 -4.48
CA ARG A 130 6.97 -9.03 -5.07
C ARG A 130 7.07 -7.58 -4.57
N ALA A 131 7.67 -7.39 -3.42
CA ALA A 131 8.02 -6.07 -2.92
C ALA A 131 8.91 -5.29 -3.90
N ASP A 132 9.81 -5.95 -4.62
CA ASP A 132 10.71 -5.30 -5.57
C ASP A 132 9.95 -4.73 -6.78
N ALA A 133 8.92 -5.43 -7.25
CA ALA A 133 8.07 -4.94 -8.36
C ALA A 133 7.32 -3.66 -8.01
N VAL A 134 6.89 -3.51 -6.76
CA VAL A 134 6.24 -2.27 -6.29
C VAL A 134 7.25 -1.16 -6.03
N MET A 135 8.50 -1.51 -5.68
CA MET A 135 9.55 -0.51 -5.47
C MET A 135 9.85 0.32 -6.72
N VAL A 136 9.63 -0.24 -7.91
CA VAL A 136 9.73 0.51 -9.17
C VAL A 136 8.74 1.68 -9.16
N LEU A 137 7.48 1.41 -8.81
CA LEU A 137 6.44 2.45 -8.71
C LEU A 137 6.72 3.45 -7.58
N VAL A 138 7.12 2.96 -6.40
CA VAL A 138 7.48 3.84 -5.26
C VAL A 138 8.61 4.78 -5.64
N LYS A 139 9.63 4.29 -6.35
CA LYS A 139 10.75 5.09 -6.82
C LYS A 139 10.30 6.15 -7.84
N ALA A 140 9.44 5.77 -8.79
CA ALA A 140 8.89 6.70 -9.77
C ALA A 140 8.08 7.83 -9.11
N LEU A 141 7.18 7.50 -8.18
CA LEU A 141 6.41 8.49 -7.42
C LEU A 141 7.30 9.36 -6.53
N SER A 142 8.32 8.77 -5.89
CA SER A 142 9.29 9.53 -5.08
C SER A 142 10.09 10.50 -5.92
N ASN A 143 10.44 10.13 -7.15
CA ASN A 143 11.10 11.03 -8.09
C ASN A 143 10.17 12.16 -8.56
N ALA A 144 8.91 11.84 -8.89
CA ALA A 144 7.92 12.86 -9.22
C ALA A 144 7.70 13.86 -8.07
N ALA A 145 7.71 13.38 -6.82
CA ALA A 145 7.55 14.23 -5.63
C ALA A 145 8.74 15.16 -5.31
N LYS A 146 9.85 15.06 -6.05
CA LYS A 146 10.96 16.04 -5.97
C LYS A 146 10.58 17.37 -6.60
N ASP A 147 9.66 17.35 -7.55
CA ASP A 147 9.04 18.55 -8.12
C ASP A 147 7.95 19.04 -7.13
N PRO A 148 8.06 20.30 -6.61
CA PRO A 148 7.10 20.83 -5.63
C PRO A 148 5.66 20.86 -6.16
N ASP A 149 5.44 21.17 -7.43
CA ASP A 149 4.12 21.26 -8.04
C ASP A 149 3.48 19.88 -8.18
N LYS A 150 4.24 18.90 -8.66
CA LYS A 150 3.81 17.49 -8.71
C LYS A 150 3.53 16.93 -7.31
N LYS A 151 4.37 17.26 -6.33
CA LYS A 151 4.15 16.87 -4.94
C LYS A 151 2.84 17.41 -4.39
N GLN A 152 2.55 18.70 -4.61
CA GLN A 152 1.30 19.31 -4.17
C GLN A 152 0.08 18.67 -4.85
N THR A 153 0.17 18.44 -6.16
CA THR A 153 -0.87 17.76 -6.94
C THR A 153 -1.13 16.34 -6.44
N MET A 154 -0.07 15.58 -6.14
CA MET A 154 -0.16 14.22 -5.59
C MET A 154 -0.85 14.20 -4.23
N VAL A 155 -0.50 15.14 -3.35
CA VAL A 155 -1.13 15.24 -2.02
C VAL A 155 -2.61 15.59 -2.16
N LYS A 156 -2.96 16.51 -3.05
CA LYS A 156 -4.36 16.85 -3.33
C LYS A 156 -5.13 15.63 -3.84
N ALA A 157 -4.59 14.90 -4.81
CA ALA A 157 -5.19 13.67 -5.32
C ALA A 157 -5.38 12.63 -4.20
N ALA A 158 -4.39 12.43 -3.34
CA ALA A 158 -4.50 11.51 -2.21
C ALA A 158 -5.60 11.93 -1.21
N MET A 159 -5.78 13.23 -0.98
CA MET A 159 -6.89 13.74 -0.15
C MET A 159 -8.24 13.51 -0.80
N ASP A 160 -8.35 13.75 -2.10
CA ASP A 160 -9.59 13.52 -2.85
C ASP A 160 -9.97 12.02 -2.81
N GLU A 161 -8.99 11.12 -2.96
CA GLU A 161 -9.21 9.69 -2.88
C GLU A 161 -9.56 9.21 -1.45
N TYR A 162 -8.98 9.84 -0.43
CA TYR A 162 -9.37 9.61 0.96
C TYR A 162 -10.84 10.01 1.19
N ASN A 163 -11.27 11.16 0.69
CA ASN A 163 -12.65 11.63 0.80
C ASN A 163 -13.65 10.75 0.03
N LYS A 164 -13.23 10.14 -1.07
CA LYS A 164 -14.03 9.16 -1.83
C LYS A 164 -14.08 7.78 -1.17
N GLY A 165 -13.21 7.48 -0.20
CA GLY A 165 -13.10 6.18 0.44
C GLY A 165 -12.18 5.19 -0.29
N ASN A 166 -11.45 5.62 -1.32
CA ASN A 166 -10.43 4.81 -2.00
C ASN A 166 -9.10 4.73 -1.21
N ILE A 167 -8.96 5.57 -0.20
CA ILE A 167 -7.94 5.44 0.84
C ILE A 167 -8.66 5.40 2.18
N VAL A 168 -8.39 4.36 2.96
CA VAL A 168 -8.98 4.16 4.29
C VAL A 168 -7.86 4.10 5.32
N MET A 169 -8.11 4.66 6.50
CA MET A 169 -7.12 4.71 7.57
C MET A 169 -7.74 4.38 8.93
N THR A 170 -6.99 3.66 9.73
CA THR A 170 -7.32 3.43 11.14
C THR A 170 -6.11 3.80 12.03
N PRO A 171 -6.26 4.61 13.11
CA PRO A 171 -7.48 5.34 13.48
C PRO A 171 -7.91 6.39 12.46
N LYS A 172 -9.21 6.59 12.32
CA LYS A 172 -9.77 7.63 11.42
C LYS A 172 -9.17 9.00 11.74
N GLY A 173 -8.89 9.77 10.69
CA GLY A 173 -8.32 11.12 10.81
C GLY A 173 -6.81 11.18 11.07
N SER A 174 -6.12 10.06 11.24
CA SER A 174 -4.66 10.05 11.40
C SER A 174 -3.95 10.57 10.16
N PHE A 175 -4.44 10.25 8.97
CA PHE A 175 -3.91 10.73 7.70
C PHE A 175 -4.14 12.25 7.53
N ALA A 176 -5.35 12.73 7.79
CA ALA A 176 -5.66 14.15 7.77
C ALA A 176 -4.79 14.93 8.74
N ARG A 177 -4.59 14.43 9.96
CA ARG A 177 -3.65 15.03 10.94
C ARG A 177 -2.21 15.04 10.44
N LEU A 178 -1.75 13.96 9.82
CA LEU A 178 -0.41 13.90 9.23
C LEU A 178 -0.24 14.96 8.15
N LEU A 179 -1.22 15.10 7.26
CA LEU A 179 -1.19 16.11 6.20
C LEU A 179 -1.29 17.53 6.75
N ALA A 180 -2.13 17.77 7.75
CA ALA A 180 -2.25 19.07 8.42
C ALA A 180 -0.91 19.53 9.03
N THR A 181 -0.11 18.60 9.59
CA THR A 181 1.25 18.92 10.07
C THR A 181 2.20 19.35 8.95
N LYS A 182 1.85 19.12 7.70
CA LYS A 182 2.59 19.53 6.49
C LYS A 182 2.01 20.78 5.81
N GLY A 183 1.08 21.47 6.45
CA GLY A 183 0.44 22.67 5.92
C GLY A 183 -0.68 22.39 4.91
N PHE A 184 -1.16 21.16 4.85
CA PHE A 184 -2.36 20.81 4.07
C PHE A 184 -3.56 20.80 5.01
N GLU A 185 -4.47 21.73 4.83
CA GLU A 185 -5.75 21.73 5.55
C GLU A 185 -6.69 20.71 4.88
N SER A 186 -7.29 19.84 5.70
CA SER A 186 -8.39 19.01 5.25
C SER A 186 -9.61 19.93 5.06
N ILE A 187 -10.11 20.05 3.85
CA ILE A 187 -11.43 20.61 3.61
C ILE A 187 -12.43 19.56 4.09
N VAL A 188 -12.99 19.79 5.26
CA VAL A 188 -14.10 19.00 5.82
C VAL A 188 -15.38 19.44 5.14
#